data_6f49514bafd22ac2d31cf74148f7d92e
#
_entry.id   6f49514bafd22ac2d31cf74148f7d92e
#
_cell.length_a   1.000
_cell.length_b   1.000
_cell.length_c   1.000
_cell.angle_alpha   90.00
_cell.angle_beta   90.00
_cell.angle_gamma   90.00
#
_symmetry.space_group_name_H-M   'P 1'
#
loop_
_entity.id
_entity.type
_entity.pdbx_description
1 polymer ?
#
loop_
_entity_poly.entity_id
_entity_poly.type
_entity_poly.pdbx_seq_one_letter_code
_entity_poly.pdbx_strand_id
1 'polypeptide(L)'
;MTATDLSSYAGLVAVFLATVNIFLGLLISVRYSPVRYWPHKKHINLFLFHTWTGYLVLGFVVLHPVILLFVRSPHFRILDVLVPLWSPQQPLENTLGAIAFYAVVVVVITSIYRIGLGRKLWKALHYLVYPASALLFVHGILTNQNLDNKAVDYLDGEKVFIEICLLLVVMSSVWAWQFRLKKSKREQMLHVGRYSHAQGD
;
A
#
# COMPACT_ATOMS: atom_id res chain seq x y z
N MET A 1 7.04 -20.24 19.10
CA MET A 1 6.63 -19.01 18.43
C MET A 1 6.78 -17.87 19.41
N THR A 2 7.66 -16.96 19.16
CA THR A 2 7.92 -15.80 20.02
C THR A 2 6.99 -14.63 19.67
N ALA A 3 6.92 -13.59 20.52
CA ALA A 3 6.17 -12.38 20.17
C ALA A 3 6.79 -11.65 18.97
N THR A 4 8.10 -11.74 18.79
CA THR A 4 8.80 -11.22 17.59
C THR A 4 8.36 -11.94 16.32
N ASP A 5 8.28 -13.27 16.33
CA ASP A 5 7.80 -14.06 15.19
C ASP A 5 6.36 -13.66 14.82
N LEU A 6 5.49 -13.51 15.84
CA LEU A 6 4.10 -13.13 15.63
C LEU A 6 3.99 -11.71 15.04
N SER A 7 4.82 -10.77 15.51
CA SER A 7 4.90 -9.42 14.96
C SER A 7 5.35 -9.47 13.50
N SER A 8 6.39 -10.25 13.17
CA SER A 8 6.87 -10.40 11.81
C SER A 8 5.78 -10.95 10.88
N TYR A 9 5.09 -12.02 11.26
CA TYR A 9 3.99 -12.56 10.47
C TYR A 9 2.85 -11.56 10.29
N ALA A 10 2.51 -10.77 11.32
CA ALA A 10 1.51 -9.70 11.18
C ALA A 10 1.97 -8.63 10.17
N GLY A 11 3.25 -8.28 10.17
CA GLY A 11 3.87 -7.40 9.18
C GLY A 11 3.81 -7.96 7.76
N LEU A 12 4.13 -9.24 7.56
CA LEU A 12 4.06 -9.90 6.26
C LEU A 12 2.63 -9.93 5.71
N VAL A 13 1.64 -10.22 6.56
CA VAL A 13 0.22 -10.17 6.19
C VAL A 13 -0.17 -8.75 5.81
N ALA A 14 0.29 -7.73 6.54
CA ALA A 14 0.05 -6.33 6.20
C ALA A 14 0.63 -5.97 4.82
N VAL A 15 1.87 -6.39 4.50
CA VAL A 15 2.52 -6.19 3.20
C VAL A 15 1.74 -6.86 2.08
N PHE A 16 1.32 -8.11 2.27
CA PHE A 16 0.49 -8.83 1.29
C PHE A 16 -0.83 -8.12 1.02
N LEU A 17 -1.56 -7.76 2.08
CA LEU A 17 -2.84 -7.07 1.96
C LEU A 17 -2.68 -5.68 1.33
N ALA A 18 -1.60 -4.95 1.64
CA ALA A 18 -1.29 -3.66 1.02
C ALA A 18 -1.03 -3.83 -0.48
N THR A 19 -0.28 -4.87 -0.88
CA THR A 19 -0.02 -5.21 -2.28
C THR A 19 -1.33 -5.45 -3.04
N VAL A 20 -2.21 -6.28 -2.49
CA VAL A 20 -3.54 -6.56 -3.07
C VAL A 20 -4.39 -5.29 -3.12
N ASN A 21 -4.39 -4.49 -2.06
CA ASN A 21 -5.17 -3.25 -1.99
C ASN A 21 -4.70 -2.21 -3.02
N ILE A 22 -3.38 -2.03 -3.19
CA ILE A 22 -2.81 -1.14 -4.22
C ILE A 22 -3.22 -1.63 -5.62
N PHE A 23 -3.11 -2.93 -5.89
CA PHE A 23 -3.52 -3.50 -7.17
C PHE A 23 -5.01 -3.24 -7.47
N LEU A 24 -5.90 -3.46 -6.49
CA LEU A 24 -7.33 -3.13 -6.62
C LEU A 24 -7.54 -1.63 -6.89
N GLY A 25 -6.82 -0.76 -6.19
CA GLY A 25 -6.85 0.69 -6.41
C GLY A 25 -6.42 1.09 -7.83
N LEU A 26 -5.38 0.44 -8.37
CA LEU A 26 -4.93 0.65 -9.74
C LEU A 26 -5.99 0.20 -10.77
N LEU A 27 -6.62 -0.97 -10.57
CA LEU A 27 -7.73 -1.43 -11.42
C LEU A 27 -8.89 -0.42 -11.44
N ILE A 28 -9.28 0.10 -10.27
CA ILE A 28 -10.31 1.14 -10.15
C ILE A 28 -9.87 2.40 -10.92
N SER A 29 -8.60 2.81 -10.81
CA SER A 29 -8.07 4.03 -11.43
C SER A 29 -8.07 4.00 -12.95
N VAL A 30 -7.88 2.82 -13.56
CA VAL A 30 -7.95 2.61 -15.01
C VAL A 30 -9.38 2.35 -15.49
N ARG A 31 -10.36 2.38 -14.59
CA ARG A 31 -11.78 2.04 -14.86
C ARG A 31 -11.93 0.64 -15.44
N TYR A 32 -11.18 -0.32 -14.90
CA TYR A 32 -11.35 -1.71 -15.28
C TYR A 32 -12.75 -2.18 -14.87
N SER A 33 -13.50 -2.74 -15.83
CA SER A 33 -14.83 -3.29 -15.57
C SER A 33 -14.78 -4.82 -15.76
N PRO A 34 -14.76 -5.59 -14.68
CA PRO A 34 -14.76 -7.06 -14.80
C PRO A 34 -16.03 -7.60 -15.45
N VAL A 35 -17.14 -6.85 -15.37
CA VAL A 35 -18.44 -7.20 -15.99
C VAL A 35 -18.34 -7.36 -17.52
N ARG A 36 -17.41 -6.66 -18.16
CA ARG A 36 -17.23 -6.70 -19.62
C ARG A 36 -16.53 -7.98 -20.10
N TYR A 37 -15.81 -8.66 -19.19
CA TYR A 37 -14.94 -9.80 -19.52
C TYR A 37 -15.33 -11.10 -18.82
N TRP A 38 -16.28 -11.06 -17.88
CA TRP A 38 -16.75 -12.23 -17.15
C TRP A 38 -18.22 -12.52 -17.40
N PRO A 39 -18.65 -13.80 -17.36
CA PRO A 39 -20.03 -14.18 -17.59
C PRO A 39 -20.97 -13.49 -16.59
N HIS A 40 -22.09 -13.02 -17.10
CA HIS A 40 -23.05 -12.05 -16.53
C HIS A 40 -23.63 -12.33 -15.12
N LYS A 41 -23.19 -13.36 -14.40
CA LYS A 41 -23.84 -13.78 -13.16
C LYS A 41 -23.20 -13.34 -11.85
N LYS A 42 -21.98 -12.71 -11.85
CA LYS A 42 -21.34 -12.25 -10.60
C LYS A 42 -20.74 -10.86 -10.78
N HIS A 43 -21.43 -9.86 -10.31
CA HIS A 43 -20.91 -8.49 -10.21
C HIS A 43 -19.90 -8.38 -9.06
N ILE A 44 -18.60 -8.41 -9.36
CA ILE A 44 -17.56 -8.15 -8.37
C ILE A 44 -17.45 -6.64 -8.18
N ASN A 45 -17.77 -6.17 -7.00
CA ASN A 45 -17.61 -4.75 -6.64
C ASN A 45 -16.16 -4.50 -6.18
N LEU A 46 -15.28 -4.15 -7.15
CA LEU A 46 -13.87 -3.85 -6.86
C LEU A 46 -13.67 -2.77 -5.81
N PHE A 47 -14.58 -1.78 -5.78
CA PHE A 47 -14.50 -0.71 -4.81
C PHE A 47 -14.77 -1.22 -3.38
N LEU A 48 -15.72 -2.13 -3.22
CA LEU A 48 -16.02 -2.76 -1.93
C LEU A 48 -14.80 -3.59 -1.45
N PHE A 49 -14.22 -4.40 -2.33
CA PHE A 49 -13.01 -5.18 -2.01
C PHE A 49 -11.84 -4.28 -1.62
N HIS A 50 -11.57 -3.20 -2.39
CA HIS A 50 -10.54 -2.24 -2.06
C HIS A 50 -10.77 -1.59 -0.68
N THR A 51 -12.01 -1.26 -0.36
CA THR A 51 -12.34 -0.67 0.95
C THR A 51 -12.08 -1.65 2.10
N TRP A 52 -12.56 -2.89 1.99
CA TRP A 52 -12.38 -3.91 3.04
C TRP A 52 -10.92 -4.33 3.20
N THR A 53 -10.20 -4.53 2.10
CA THR A 53 -8.75 -4.82 2.18
C THR A 53 -7.98 -3.66 2.77
N GLY A 54 -8.38 -2.40 2.54
CA GLY A 54 -7.81 -1.23 3.20
C GLY A 54 -8.00 -1.22 4.72
N TYR A 55 -9.17 -1.62 5.21
CA TYR A 55 -9.39 -1.77 6.66
C TYR A 55 -8.57 -2.92 7.25
N LEU A 56 -8.43 -4.03 6.54
CA LEU A 56 -7.57 -5.13 6.96
C LEU A 56 -6.10 -4.71 7.01
N VAL A 57 -5.62 -3.96 6.00
CA VAL A 57 -4.26 -3.38 6.03
C VAL A 57 -4.06 -2.56 7.29
N LEU A 58 -4.98 -1.62 7.59
CA LEU A 58 -4.89 -0.80 8.80
C LEU A 58 -4.86 -1.67 10.06
N GLY A 59 -5.73 -2.69 10.14
CA GLY A 59 -5.77 -3.60 11.29
C GLY A 59 -4.42 -4.31 11.52
N PHE A 60 -3.81 -4.86 10.48
CA PHE A 60 -2.52 -5.55 10.61
C PHE A 60 -1.34 -4.59 10.81
N VAL A 61 -1.39 -3.40 10.22
CA VAL A 61 -0.39 -2.33 10.42
C VAL A 61 -0.41 -1.80 11.86
N VAL A 62 -1.58 -1.80 12.53
CA VAL A 62 -1.70 -1.51 13.97
C VAL A 62 -1.26 -2.70 14.81
N LEU A 63 -1.70 -3.91 14.47
CA LEU A 63 -1.44 -5.12 15.23
C LEU A 63 0.08 -5.42 15.32
N HIS A 64 0.79 -5.26 14.20
CA HIS A 64 2.22 -5.53 14.09
C HIS A 64 3.05 -4.81 15.17
N PRO A 65 3.03 -3.48 15.31
CA PRO A 65 3.80 -2.78 16.35
C PRO A 65 3.23 -2.98 17.76
N VAL A 66 1.92 -3.22 17.91
CA VAL A 66 1.32 -3.51 19.23
C VAL A 66 1.86 -4.81 19.81
N ILE A 67 2.09 -5.82 18.98
CA ILE A 67 2.68 -7.10 19.44
C ILE A 67 4.09 -6.88 20.01
N LEU A 68 4.87 -5.91 19.50
CA LEU A 68 6.22 -5.62 20.03
C LEU A 68 6.21 -5.19 21.51
N LEU A 69 5.11 -4.61 22.01
CA LEU A 69 4.98 -4.26 23.43
C LEU A 69 5.00 -5.49 24.36
N PHE A 70 4.76 -6.68 23.83
CA PHE A 70 4.78 -7.94 24.57
C PHE A 70 6.12 -8.69 24.45
N VAL A 71 7.11 -8.13 23.72
CA VAL A 71 8.45 -8.67 23.62
C VAL A 71 9.18 -8.42 24.95
N ARG A 72 9.76 -9.50 25.50
CA ARG A 72 10.44 -9.44 26.80
C ARG A 72 11.85 -8.88 26.73
N SER A 73 12.55 -9.18 25.65
CA SER A 73 13.94 -8.71 25.41
C SER A 73 14.20 -8.63 23.90
N PRO A 74 14.53 -7.45 23.35
CA PRO A 74 14.54 -6.14 24.02
C PRO A 74 13.13 -5.69 24.42
N HIS A 75 13.01 -4.93 25.53
CA HIS A 75 11.72 -4.42 25.98
C HIS A 75 11.39 -3.09 25.28
N PHE A 76 10.24 -3.08 24.55
CA PHE A 76 9.72 -1.89 23.87
C PHE A 76 8.69 -1.18 24.75
N ARG A 77 8.82 0.13 24.88
CA ARG A 77 7.82 1.01 25.51
C ARG A 77 6.86 1.54 24.45
N ILE A 78 5.70 2.02 24.87
CA ILE A 78 4.73 2.65 23.96
C ILE A 78 5.37 3.80 23.19
N LEU A 79 6.24 4.61 23.82
CA LEU A 79 6.95 5.71 23.16
C LEU A 79 7.93 5.20 22.10
N ASP A 80 8.59 4.06 22.31
CA ASP A 80 9.50 3.46 21.34
C ASP A 80 8.77 2.94 20.10
N VAL A 81 7.48 2.63 20.23
CA VAL A 81 6.60 2.23 19.12
C VAL A 81 6.03 3.45 18.40
N LEU A 82 5.61 4.47 19.13
CA LEU A 82 5.01 5.68 18.54
C LEU A 82 6.05 6.63 17.95
N VAL A 83 7.20 6.79 18.61
CA VAL A 83 8.29 7.69 18.20
C VAL A 83 9.62 6.93 18.30
N PRO A 84 9.90 6.02 17.35
CA PRO A 84 11.00 5.05 17.46
C PRO A 84 12.39 5.63 17.19
N LEU A 85 12.57 6.95 17.24
CA LEU A 85 13.87 7.61 17.09
C LEU A 85 14.92 7.12 18.09
N TRP A 86 14.47 6.71 19.28
CA TRP A 86 15.30 6.19 20.37
C TRP A 86 14.95 4.72 20.71
N SER A 87 14.36 4.00 19.74
CA SER A 87 14.07 2.58 19.90
C SER A 87 15.33 1.81 20.32
N PRO A 88 15.23 0.84 21.26
CA PRO A 88 16.36 0.10 21.77
C PRO A 88 17.07 -0.74 20.68
N GLN A 89 16.37 -1.06 19.61
CA GLN A 89 16.89 -1.77 18.46
C GLN A 89 16.36 -1.16 17.16
N GLN A 90 17.18 -1.12 16.13
CA GLN A 90 16.85 -0.71 14.77
C GLN A 90 16.03 0.60 14.69
N PRO A 91 16.54 1.72 15.29
CA PRO A 91 15.78 2.96 15.40
C PRO A 91 15.43 3.58 14.05
N LEU A 92 16.31 3.46 13.04
CA LEU A 92 16.07 3.99 11.70
C LEU A 92 14.94 3.21 11.00
N GLU A 93 15.04 1.89 10.99
CA GLU A 93 14.09 1.00 10.37
C GLU A 93 12.70 1.15 11.00
N ASN A 94 12.64 1.17 12.33
CA ASN A 94 11.41 1.40 13.07
C ASN A 94 10.80 2.78 12.80
N THR A 95 11.64 3.81 12.62
CA THR A 95 11.19 5.17 12.26
C THR A 95 10.56 5.19 10.87
N LEU A 96 11.15 4.50 9.89
CA LEU A 96 10.55 4.36 8.55
C LEU A 96 9.18 3.67 8.62
N GLY A 97 9.08 2.60 9.42
CA GLY A 97 7.82 1.91 9.69
C GLY A 97 6.76 2.80 10.34
N ALA A 98 7.15 3.61 11.33
CA ALA A 98 6.24 4.54 12.01
C ALA A 98 5.73 5.64 11.06
N ILE A 99 6.58 6.20 10.21
CA ILE A 99 6.16 7.20 9.21
C ILE A 99 5.18 6.56 8.22
N ALA A 100 5.47 5.34 7.74
CA ALA A 100 4.55 4.60 6.88
C ALA A 100 3.21 4.34 7.57
N PHE A 101 3.23 3.92 8.83
CA PHE A 101 2.05 3.70 9.67
C PHE A 101 1.18 4.96 9.73
N TYR A 102 1.74 6.11 10.10
CA TYR A 102 0.97 7.37 10.18
C TYR A 102 0.40 7.78 8.83
N ALA A 103 1.14 7.60 7.75
CA ALA A 103 0.63 7.89 6.41
C ALA A 103 -0.54 6.98 6.03
N VAL A 104 -0.48 5.68 6.34
CA VAL A 104 -1.60 4.73 6.14
C VAL A 104 -2.82 5.13 6.96
N VAL A 105 -2.64 5.50 8.24
CA VAL A 105 -3.73 5.98 9.10
C VAL A 105 -4.42 7.21 8.48
N VAL A 106 -3.64 8.19 8.03
CA VAL A 106 -4.18 9.39 7.35
C VAL A 106 -4.96 9.01 6.09
N VAL A 107 -4.41 8.13 5.24
CA VAL A 107 -5.07 7.69 4.00
C VAL A 107 -6.40 7.00 4.31
N VAL A 108 -6.45 6.10 5.29
CA VAL A 108 -7.68 5.36 5.61
C VAL A 108 -8.72 6.28 6.26
N ILE A 109 -8.33 7.09 7.26
CA ILE A 109 -9.25 8.02 7.92
C ILE A 109 -9.84 9.01 6.92
N THR A 110 -9.01 9.64 6.10
CA THR A 110 -9.49 10.59 5.09
C THR A 110 -10.35 9.93 4.02
N SER A 111 -10.16 8.64 3.74
CA SER A 111 -11.00 7.88 2.83
C SER A 111 -12.39 7.56 3.43
N ILE A 112 -12.49 7.41 4.73
CA ILE A 112 -13.78 7.32 5.43
C ILE A 112 -14.56 8.65 5.30
N TYR A 113 -13.89 9.76 5.54
CA TYR A 113 -14.48 11.10 5.50
C TYR A 113 -14.46 11.77 4.11
N ARG A 114 -14.23 11.00 3.02
CA ARG A 114 -14.04 11.52 1.65
C ARG A 114 -15.14 12.47 1.16
N ILE A 115 -16.39 12.27 1.59
CA ILE A 115 -17.54 13.10 1.19
C ILE A 115 -17.41 14.49 1.82
N GLY A 116 -17.11 14.58 3.11
CA GLY A 116 -16.93 15.83 3.84
C GLY A 116 -15.69 16.62 3.42
N LEU A 117 -14.60 15.93 3.08
CA LEU A 117 -13.35 16.56 2.64
C LEU A 117 -13.42 17.12 1.22
N GLY A 118 -14.35 16.65 0.42
CA GLY A 118 -14.45 16.98 -0.99
C GLY A 118 -13.37 16.30 -1.86
N ARG A 119 -13.69 16.15 -3.15
CA ARG A 119 -12.94 15.33 -4.09
C ARG A 119 -11.46 15.73 -4.24
N LYS A 120 -11.17 17.06 -4.24
CA LYS A 120 -9.80 17.55 -4.49
C LYS A 120 -8.86 17.21 -3.32
N LEU A 121 -9.27 17.58 -2.09
CA LEU A 121 -8.48 17.36 -0.89
C LEU A 121 -8.33 15.86 -0.59
N TRP A 122 -9.45 15.12 -0.63
CA TRP A 122 -9.39 13.67 -0.46
C TRP A 122 -8.41 13.01 -1.42
N LYS A 123 -8.44 13.37 -2.71
CA LYS A 123 -7.55 12.78 -3.72
C LYS A 123 -6.08 13.09 -3.44
N ALA A 124 -5.76 14.32 -3.02
CA ALA A 124 -4.40 14.72 -2.66
C ALA A 124 -3.87 13.89 -1.47
N LEU A 125 -4.69 13.75 -0.41
CA LEU A 125 -4.34 12.95 0.76
C LEU A 125 -4.26 11.45 0.44
N HIS A 126 -5.16 10.95 -0.41
CA HIS A 126 -5.14 9.55 -0.84
C HIS A 126 -3.87 9.18 -1.62
N TYR A 127 -3.24 10.12 -2.31
CA TYR A 127 -1.97 9.88 -2.99
C TYR A 127 -0.78 9.65 -2.03
N LEU A 128 -0.92 9.95 -0.73
CA LEU A 128 0.06 9.55 0.28
C LEU A 128 0.25 8.03 0.35
N VAL A 129 -0.67 7.24 -0.22
CA VAL A 129 -0.50 5.78 -0.32
C VAL A 129 0.79 5.39 -1.06
N TYR A 130 1.25 6.16 -2.04
CA TYR A 130 2.47 5.86 -2.80
C TYR A 130 3.74 5.99 -1.95
N PRO A 131 4.04 7.15 -1.31
CA PRO A 131 5.19 7.23 -0.43
C PRO A 131 5.03 6.33 0.81
N ALA A 132 3.82 6.16 1.36
CA ALA A 132 3.58 5.24 2.47
C ALA A 132 3.93 3.79 2.10
N SER A 133 3.52 3.31 0.92
CA SER A 133 3.87 1.97 0.47
C SER A 133 5.36 1.81 0.21
N ALA A 134 6.02 2.81 -0.38
CA ALA A 134 7.47 2.78 -0.57
C ALA A 134 8.21 2.64 0.78
N LEU A 135 7.83 3.43 1.79
CA LEU A 135 8.40 3.34 3.13
C LEU A 135 8.11 2.01 3.81
N LEU A 136 6.89 1.45 3.63
CA LEU A 136 6.50 0.16 4.18
C LEU A 136 7.37 -0.98 3.61
N PHE A 137 7.62 -0.99 2.29
CA PHE A 137 8.49 -1.99 1.67
C PHE A 137 9.95 -1.82 2.11
N VAL A 138 10.46 -0.57 2.13
CA VAL A 138 11.84 -0.29 2.57
C VAL A 138 12.02 -0.69 4.03
N HIS A 139 11.08 -0.35 4.92
CA HIS A 139 11.07 -0.81 6.31
C HIS A 139 11.14 -2.34 6.38
N GLY A 140 10.25 -3.04 5.68
CA GLY A 140 10.19 -4.50 5.71
C GLY A 140 11.47 -5.17 5.18
N ILE A 141 12.12 -4.61 4.15
CA ILE A 141 13.38 -5.14 3.61
C ILE A 141 14.55 -4.90 4.58
N LEU A 142 14.63 -3.72 5.19
CA LEU A 142 15.75 -3.35 6.06
C LEU A 142 15.66 -3.91 7.47
N THR A 143 14.46 -4.19 7.98
CA THR A 143 14.26 -4.68 9.36
C THR A 143 14.76 -6.11 9.49
N ASN A 144 15.61 -6.38 10.50
CA ASN A 144 16.00 -7.72 10.88
C ASN A 144 14.98 -8.30 11.88
N GLN A 145 14.44 -9.50 11.59
CA GLN A 145 13.43 -10.19 12.41
C GLN A 145 13.86 -10.42 13.85
N ASN A 146 15.12 -10.78 14.05
CA ASN A 146 15.65 -11.04 15.37
C ASN A 146 15.85 -9.76 16.20
N LEU A 147 15.47 -8.61 15.64
CA LEU A 147 15.72 -7.29 16.23
C LEU A 147 17.20 -7.07 16.59
N ASP A 148 18.09 -7.74 15.84
CA ASP A 148 19.53 -7.61 15.96
C ASP A 148 20.05 -6.50 15.05
N ASN A 149 21.11 -5.79 15.47
CA ASN A 149 21.84 -4.86 14.60
C ASN A 149 22.82 -5.57 13.65
N LYS A 150 22.54 -6.82 13.29
CA LYS A 150 23.33 -7.60 12.33
C LYS A 150 22.95 -7.23 10.90
N ALA A 151 23.84 -7.55 9.97
CA ALA A 151 23.55 -7.40 8.54
C ALA A 151 22.30 -8.16 8.15
N VAL A 152 21.46 -7.54 7.34
CA VAL A 152 20.22 -8.13 6.83
C VAL A 152 20.57 -9.22 5.82
N ASP A 153 19.98 -10.40 5.96
CA ASP A 153 20.01 -11.43 4.93
C ASP A 153 18.88 -11.18 3.93
N TYR A 154 19.23 -10.67 2.76
CA TYR A 154 18.25 -10.37 1.68
C TYR A 154 17.72 -11.62 0.98
N LEU A 155 18.34 -12.78 1.17
CA LEU A 155 17.88 -14.06 0.62
C LEU A 155 16.98 -14.84 1.58
N ASP A 156 16.74 -14.31 2.76
CA ASP A 156 15.75 -14.89 3.68
C ASP A 156 14.34 -14.89 3.06
N GLY A 157 13.59 -15.97 3.28
CA GLY A 157 12.28 -16.17 2.66
C GLY A 157 11.28 -15.04 2.88
N GLU A 158 11.35 -14.38 4.03
CA GLU A 158 10.48 -13.21 4.31
C GLU A 158 10.88 -11.99 3.49
N LYS A 159 12.19 -11.77 3.30
CA LYS A 159 12.70 -10.66 2.46
C LYS A 159 12.35 -10.88 1.00
N VAL A 160 12.59 -12.07 0.49
CA VAL A 160 12.20 -12.47 -0.87
C VAL A 160 10.70 -12.28 -1.09
N PHE A 161 9.87 -12.63 -0.11
CA PHE A 161 8.42 -12.39 -0.20
C PHE A 161 8.08 -10.90 -0.32
N ILE A 162 8.70 -10.04 0.50
CA ILE A 162 8.48 -8.58 0.47
C ILE A 162 8.96 -7.99 -0.86
N GLU A 163 10.10 -8.44 -1.37
CA GLU A 163 10.66 -8.01 -2.67
C GLU A 163 9.76 -8.40 -3.85
N ILE A 164 9.20 -9.62 -3.82
CA ILE A 164 8.21 -10.06 -4.82
C ILE A 164 6.97 -9.15 -4.76
N CYS A 165 6.45 -8.84 -3.58
CA CYS A 165 5.33 -7.93 -3.39
C CYS A 165 5.64 -6.53 -3.95
N LEU A 166 6.83 -5.99 -3.65
CA LEU A 166 7.29 -4.70 -4.20
C LEU A 166 7.35 -4.74 -5.73
N LEU A 167 7.94 -5.79 -6.31
CA LEU A 167 8.03 -5.96 -7.75
C LEU A 167 6.64 -5.97 -8.41
N LEU A 168 5.68 -6.69 -7.82
CA LEU A 168 4.30 -6.72 -8.31
C LEU A 168 3.64 -5.34 -8.26
N VAL A 169 3.87 -4.57 -7.20
CA VAL A 169 3.35 -3.19 -7.08
C VAL A 169 3.97 -2.29 -8.14
N VAL A 170 5.27 -2.35 -8.35
CA VAL A 170 5.97 -1.55 -9.38
C VAL A 170 5.47 -1.91 -10.77
N MET A 171 5.42 -3.20 -11.12
CA MET A 171 4.96 -3.66 -12.43
C MET A 171 3.52 -3.25 -12.71
N SER A 172 2.62 -3.43 -11.74
CA SER A 172 1.20 -3.06 -11.88
C SER A 172 1.02 -1.54 -11.98
N SER A 173 1.85 -0.75 -11.29
CA SER A 173 1.83 0.71 -11.36
C SER A 173 2.31 1.22 -12.73
N VAL A 174 3.39 0.65 -13.26
CA VAL A 174 3.89 0.95 -14.61
C VAL A 174 2.86 0.58 -15.68
N TRP A 175 2.25 -0.61 -15.55
CA TRP A 175 1.18 -1.03 -16.45
C TRP A 175 -0.02 -0.07 -16.43
N ALA A 176 -0.51 0.32 -15.25
CA ALA A 176 -1.61 1.24 -15.12
C ALA A 176 -1.28 2.64 -15.66
N TRP A 177 -0.04 3.11 -15.50
CA TRP A 177 0.43 4.36 -16.07
C TRP A 177 0.47 4.32 -17.59
N GLN A 178 1.07 3.28 -18.19
CA GLN A 178 1.09 3.09 -19.64
C GLN A 178 -0.32 3.00 -20.24
N PHE A 179 -1.22 2.27 -19.56
CA PHE A 179 -2.61 2.16 -20.00
C PHE A 179 -3.30 3.53 -20.05
N ARG A 180 -3.10 4.36 -19.02
CA ARG A 180 -3.66 5.73 -18.98
C ARG A 180 -3.10 6.61 -20.10
N LEU A 181 -1.81 6.53 -20.38
CA LEU A 181 -1.18 7.28 -21.48
C LEU A 181 -1.75 6.89 -22.84
N LYS A 182 -1.87 5.58 -23.11
CA LYS A 182 -2.45 5.08 -24.38
C LYS A 182 -3.90 5.55 -24.55
N LYS A 183 -4.69 5.51 -23.47
CA LYS A 183 -6.09 5.96 -23.47
C LYS A 183 -6.19 7.45 -23.78
N SER A 184 -5.40 8.29 -23.12
CA SER A 184 -5.37 9.75 -23.33
C SER A 184 -5.02 10.10 -24.77
N LYS A 185 -3.97 9.48 -25.35
CA LYS A 185 -3.59 9.68 -26.76
C LYS A 185 -4.73 9.31 -27.72
N ARG A 186 -5.42 8.19 -27.46
CA ARG A 186 -6.56 7.77 -28.30
C ARG A 186 -7.72 8.75 -28.25
N GLU A 187 -8.03 9.28 -27.07
CA GLU A 187 -9.10 10.28 -26.89
C GLU A 187 -8.75 11.58 -27.63
N GLN A 188 -7.49 12.03 -27.59
CA GLN A 188 -7.03 13.20 -28.35
C GLN A 188 -7.15 13.01 -29.86
N MET A 189 -6.74 11.88 -30.41
CA MET A 189 -6.87 11.57 -31.84
C MET A 189 -8.33 11.57 -32.30
N LEU A 190 -9.24 11.02 -31.50
CA LEU A 190 -10.69 11.03 -31.80
C LEU A 190 -11.29 12.43 -31.78
N HIS A 191 -10.79 13.31 -30.91
CA HIS A 191 -11.21 14.72 -30.88
C HIS A 191 -10.74 15.46 -32.14
N VAL A 192 -9.46 15.35 -32.51
CA VAL A 192 -8.89 15.99 -33.71
C VAL A 192 -9.64 15.53 -34.98
N GLY A 193 -9.88 14.21 -35.12
CA GLY A 193 -10.60 13.67 -36.28
C GLY A 193 -12.04 14.19 -36.37
N ARG A 194 -12.72 14.42 -35.25
CA ARG A 194 -14.07 15.01 -35.24
C ARG A 194 -14.09 16.47 -35.69
N TYR A 195 -13.07 17.25 -35.29
CA TYR A 195 -12.98 18.66 -35.72
C TYR A 195 -12.66 18.79 -37.21
N SER A 196 -11.82 17.90 -37.80
CA SER A 196 -11.51 17.93 -39.22
C SER A 196 -12.70 17.61 -40.11
N HIS A 197 -13.58 16.70 -39.70
CA HIS A 197 -14.81 16.39 -40.42
C HIS A 197 -15.87 17.51 -40.33
N ALA A 198 -15.94 18.24 -39.20
CA ALA A 198 -16.89 19.34 -39.01
C ALA A 198 -16.50 20.64 -39.75
N GLN A 199 -15.27 20.76 -40.27
CA GLN A 199 -14.82 21.93 -41.06
C GLN A 199 -14.75 21.62 -42.55
N GLY A 200 -15.03 20.41 -43.00
CA GLY A 200 -15.00 20.00 -44.39
C GLY A 200 -16.36 19.93 -45.09
N ASP A 201 -17.45 20.19 -44.33
CA ASP A 201 -18.82 20.38 -44.83
C ASP A 201 -19.21 21.88 -44.79
#